data_ceb828ac76318337748c9e4e54b0179b
#
_entry.id   ceb828ac76318337748c9e4e54b0179b
#
_cell.length_a   1.000
_cell.length_b   1.000
_cell.length_c   1.000
_cell.angle_alpha   90.00
_cell.angle_beta   90.00
_cell.angle_gamma   90.00
#
_symmetry.space_group_name_H-M   'P 1'
#
loop_
_entity.id
_entity.type
_entity.pdbx_description
1 polymer ?
#
loop_
_entity_poly.entity_id
_entity_poly.type
_entity_poly.pdbx_seq_one_letter_code
_entity_poly.pdbx_strand_id
1 'polypeptide(L)'
;MHVNFKLKYVNNWIDALGRKRYRFRRKGFPGVELPVNSDPNSPEFMAAYFAALRGEKQEHALAMVAARGGSGTVANAIEQFLGSTTFNGDADSTKALRRPILTSVARLVGNLPLAKMDAGWVKRWLETASTMNVKRTRLLALKPFTKWAVACDLIEMDPCEGIKVKVAEGDGHWTWQPEEIERYRAHHPLGSKARLALELILAVTARRGDAIALGRQHLTNGGSWLRFTQEKNKRRKPSVVEIPMPAPLAAAIAACPSSSDSLTFLTNEWSRPFSAKGFNTQFRAWCDEAGLPERCVPHGLRKGGSKLMGDSGCTVHEIAAVTGHRTLKEVQRYTEAYDRKQAAKRAQAKVAAAQAEPEAASNVVPLPLANR
;
A
#
# COMPACT_ATOMS: atom_id res chain seq x y z
N MET A 1 17.24 28.89 37.64
CA MET A 1 16.00 29.41 37.04
C MET A 1 15.78 28.69 35.72
N HIS A 2 14.86 27.70 35.67
CA HIS A 2 14.47 27.09 34.41
C HIS A 2 13.40 27.97 33.75
N VAL A 3 13.79 28.72 32.74
CA VAL A 3 12.85 29.51 31.95
C VAL A 3 12.17 28.52 30.99
N ASN A 4 10.90 28.26 31.24
CA ASN A 4 10.07 27.37 30.40
C ASN A 4 9.67 28.14 29.13
N PHE A 5 10.52 28.19 28.10
CA PHE A 5 10.20 28.76 26.80
C PHE A 5 9.18 27.90 26.08
N LYS A 6 7.95 28.39 25.95
CA LYS A 6 6.92 27.78 25.12
C LYS A 6 7.20 28.17 23.67
N LEU A 7 7.94 27.28 22.96
CA LEU A 7 8.28 27.48 21.54
C LEU A 7 7.02 27.48 20.69
N LYS A 8 6.82 28.49 19.87
CA LYS A 8 5.66 28.66 19.01
C LYS A 8 5.62 27.55 17.96
N TYR A 9 4.46 26.93 17.76
CA TYR A 9 4.23 25.80 16.81
C TYR A 9 4.88 24.46 17.21
N VAL A 10 5.36 24.29 18.42
CA VAL A 10 5.94 23.04 18.92
C VAL A 10 4.96 22.34 19.85
N ASN A 11 4.56 21.12 19.47
CA ASN A 11 3.81 20.21 20.33
C ASN A 11 4.78 19.18 20.92
N ASN A 12 4.56 18.77 22.16
CA ASN A 12 5.32 17.70 22.79
C ASN A 12 4.39 16.57 23.29
N TRP A 13 4.91 15.36 23.35
CA TRP A 13 4.25 14.20 23.92
C TRP A 13 5.30 13.20 24.43
N ILE A 14 4.87 12.26 25.28
CA ILE A 14 5.69 11.14 25.71
C ILE A 14 5.34 9.93 24.83
N ASP A 15 6.34 9.28 24.25
CA ASP A 15 6.13 8.06 23.44
C ASP A 15 5.95 6.83 24.36
N ALA A 16 5.57 5.68 23.74
CA ALA A 16 5.36 4.43 24.45
C ALA A 16 6.61 3.88 25.20
N LEU A 17 7.78 4.46 24.93
CA LEU A 17 9.06 4.14 25.60
C LEU A 17 9.44 5.18 26.67
N GLY A 18 8.51 6.06 27.07
CA GLY A 18 8.73 7.10 28.06
C GLY A 18 9.60 8.27 27.60
N ARG A 19 9.89 8.41 26.28
CA ARG A 19 10.75 9.45 25.76
C ARG A 19 9.95 10.68 25.37
N LYS A 20 10.43 11.85 25.74
CA LYS A 20 9.81 13.13 25.37
C LYS A 20 10.09 13.44 23.90
N ARG A 21 9.02 13.61 23.12
CA ARG A 21 9.03 13.92 21.70
C ARG A 21 8.55 15.33 21.47
N TYR A 22 9.04 15.96 20.43
CA TYR A 22 8.68 17.29 20.01
C TYR A 22 8.38 17.31 18.51
N ARG A 23 7.34 18.04 18.11
CA ARG A 23 6.97 18.19 16.71
C ARG A 23 6.59 19.63 16.41
N PHE A 24 7.24 20.21 15.40
CA PHE A 24 6.86 21.50 14.84
C PHE A 24 5.65 21.33 13.91
N ARG A 25 4.62 22.17 14.09
CA ARG A 25 3.41 22.19 13.25
C ARG A 25 2.97 23.63 13.03
N ARG A 26 3.09 24.13 11.79
CA ARG A 26 2.62 25.43 11.35
C ARG A 26 1.77 25.25 10.10
N LYS A 27 0.62 25.94 9.97
CA LYS A 27 -0.24 25.89 8.78
C LYS A 27 0.55 26.38 7.56
N GLY A 28 0.55 25.57 6.48
CA GLY A 28 1.32 25.88 5.26
C GLY A 28 2.76 25.37 5.26
N PHE A 29 3.24 24.79 6.35
CA PHE A 29 4.59 24.21 6.46
C PHE A 29 4.54 22.70 6.70
N PRO A 30 5.53 21.91 6.22
CA PRO A 30 5.61 20.51 6.55
C PRO A 30 5.80 20.33 8.07
N GLY A 31 5.09 19.34 8.64
CA GLY A 31 5.28 18.97 10.04
C GLY A 31 6.64 18.29 10.22
N VAL A 32 7.50 18.81 11.08
CA VAL A 32 8.87 18.32 11.32
C VAL A 32 8.98 17.77 12.74
N GLU A 33 9.53 16.55 12.91
CA GLU A 33 9.93 16.04 14.22
C GLU A 33 11.27 16.68 14.63
N LEU A 34 11.30 17.26 15.82
CA LEU A 34 12.50 17.84 16.39
C LEU A 34 13.31 16.77 17.15
N PRO A 35 14.60 17.01 17.46
CA PRO A 35 15.47 16.03 18.09
C PRO A 35 14.88 15.43 19.37
N VAL A 36 14.99 14.09 19.49
CA VAL A 36 14.44 13.30 20.60
C VAL A 36 15.35 13.40 21.82
N ASN A 37 14.76 13.46 23.01
CA ASN A 37 15.47 13.55 24.28
C ASN A 37 16.46 14.73 24.40
N SER A 38 16.34 15.73 23.53
CA SER A 38 17.15 16.94 23.60
C SER A 38 16.49 17.97 24.51
N ASP A 39 17.29 18.69 25.28
CA ASP A 39 16.81 19.87 25.95
C ASP A 39 16.34 20.89 24.90
N PRO A 40 15.12 21.44 24.98
CA PRO A 40 14.66 22.51 24.09
C PRO A 40 15.58 23.72 24.01
N ASN A 41 16.44 23.91 25.00
CA ASN A 41 17.45 24.96 25.02
C ASN A 41 18.78 24.56 24.38
N SER A 42 18.93 23.30 23.96
CA SER A 42 20.18 22.85 23.32
C SER A 42 20.37 23.53 21.96
N PRO A 43 21.63 23.89 21.59
CA PRO A 43 21.92 24.45 20.26
C PRO A 43 21.39 23.62 19.11
N GLU A 44 21.40 22.29 19.23
CA GLU A 44 20.91 21.34 18.21
C GLU A 44 19.39 21.43 18.07
N PHE A 45 18.66 21.48 19.18
CA PHE A 45 17.20 21.61 19.16
C PHE A 45 16.78 22.96 18.58
N MET A 46 17.42 24.04 19.00
CA MET A 46 17.14 25.39 18.50
C MET A 46 17.48 25.52 17.02
N ALA A 47 18.57 24.93 16.55
CA ALA A 47 18.91 24.92 15.12
C ALA A 47 17.84 24.19 14.28
N ALA A 48 17.36 23.02 14.74
CA ALA A 48 16.28 22.29 14.09
C ALA A 48 14.94 23.05 14.11
N TYR A 49 14.64 23.74 15.21
CA TYR A 49 13.46 24.58 15.33
C TYR A 49 13.49 25.78 14.38
N PHE A 50 14.62 26.50 14.29
CA PHE A 50 14.76 27.64 13.37
C PHE A 50 14.75 27.18 11.89
N ALA A 51 15.31 26.02 11.57
CA ALA A 51 15.21 25.42 10.22
C ALA A 51 13.74 25.13 9.87
N ALA A 52 12.98 24.53 10.79
CA ALA A 52 11.55 24.28 10.62
C ALA A 52 10.74 25.58 10.47
N LEU A 53 11.09 26.64 11.20
CA LEU A 53 10.48 27.97 11.08
C LEU A 53 10.69 28.60 9.70
N ARG A 54 11.85 28.40 9.08
CA ARG A 54 12.18 28.88 7.73
C ARG A 54 11.58 28.01 6.63
N GLY A 55 10.97 26.88 6.98
CA GLY A 55 10.41 25.94 6.00
C GLY A 55 11.47 25.08 5.30
N GLU A 56 12.69 25.08 5.82
CA GLU A 56 13.77 24.22 5.33
C GLU A 56 13.42 22.76 5.59
N LYS A 57 13.36 21.96 4.53
CA LYS A 57 13.09 20.53 4.65
C LYS A 57 14.24 19.83 5.37
N GLN A 58 13.94 18.68 6.00
CA GLN A 58 14.93 17.79 6.67
C GLN A 58 16.14 17.38 5.79
N GLU A 59 16.14 17.69 4.50
CA GLU A 59 17.28 17.55 3.59
C GLU A 59 18.55 18.27 4.13
N HIS A 60 18.36 19.36 4.86
CA HIS A 60 19.49 20.10 5.45
C HIS A 60 20.22 19.34 6.58
N ALA A 61 19.54 18.45 7.30
CA ALA A 61 20.19 17.67 8.36
C ALA A 61 21.14 16.59 7.80
N LEU A 62 20.83 16.02 6.64
CA LEU A 62 21.70 15.08 5.93
C LEU A 62 22.89 15.81 5.29
N ALA A 63 22.65 16.96 4.66
CA ALA A 63 23.71 17.80 4.10
C ALA A 63 24.69 18.27 5.17
N MET A 64 24.24 18.60 6.40
CA MET A 64 25.13 18.95 7.51
C MET A 64 25.94 17.75 8.03
N VAL A 65 25.38 16.54 8.06
CA VAL A 65 26.13 15.31 8.45
C VAL A 65 27.10 14.92 7.35
N ALA A 66 26.73 15.04 6.09
CA ALA A 66 27.58 14.78 4.94
C ALA A 66 28.72 15.79 4.81
N ALA A 67 28.45 17.07 5.09
CA ALA A 67 29.47 18.13 5.11
C ALA A 67 30.51 17.94 6.23
N ARG A 68 30.13 17.29 7.36
CA ARG A 68 31.06 16.91 8.43
C ARG A 68 31.86 15.66 8.14
N GLY A 69 31.34 14.75 7.32
CA GLY A 69 32.02 13.54 6.89
C GLY A 69 32.60 13.76 5.50
N GLY A 70 33.88 14.03 5.35
CA GLY A 70 34.54 14.26 4.06
C GLY A 70 34.20 13.20 2.98
N SER A 71 34.73 13.37 1.78
CA SER A 71 34.63 12.43 0.65
C SER A 71 34.93 10.98 1.12
N GLY A 72 34.14 10.00 0.66
CA GLY A 72 34.32 8.58 1.00
C GLY A 72 33.63 8.09 2.29
N THR A 73 32.86 8.94 2.98
CA THR A 73 32.12 8.53 4.18
C THR A 73 30.72 7.97 3.85
N VAL A 74 30.15 7.19 4.77
CA VAL A 74 28.79 6.62 4.66
C VAL A 74 27.74 7.71 4.43
N ALA A 75 27.82 8.83 5.16
CA ALA A 75 26.85 9.91 5.01
C ALA A 75 26.92 10.58 3.63
N ASN A 76 28.14 10.84 3.14
CA ASN A 76 28.35 11.41 1.81
C ASN A 76 27.82 10.47 0.70
N ALA A 77 28.13 9.18 0.78
CA ALA A 77 27.65 8.20 -0.18
C ALA A 77 26.12 8.06 -0.17
N ILE A 78 25.46 8.08 1.02
CA ILE A 78 24.01 8.06 1.13
C ILE A 78 23.39 9.32 0.50
N GLU A 79 23.96 10.49 0.72
CA GLU A 79 23.48 11.74 0.12
C GLU A 79 23.56 11.69 -1.40
N GLN A 80 24.70 11.24 -1.96
CA GLN A 80 24.86 11.04 -3.41
C GLN A 80 23.84 10.05 -3.95
N PHE A 81 23.59 8.91 -3.26
CA PHE A 81 22.58 7.94 -3.67
C PHE A 81 21.18 8.55 -3.67
N LEU A 82 20.81 9.32 -2.64
CA LEU A 82 19.49 9.97 -2.56
C LEU A 82 19.27 11.04 -3.64
N GLY A 83 20.36 11.60 -4.20
CA GLY A 83 20.34 12.48 -5.37
C GLY A 83 20.40 11.76 -6.72
N SER A 84 20.76 10.46 -6.72
CA SER A 84 21.00 9.70 -7.95
C SER A 84 19.72 9.43 -8.77
N THR A 85 19.89 9.17 -10.06
CA THR A 85 18.83 8.73 -10.96
C THR A 85 18.25 7.38 -10.53
N THR A 86 19.06 6.50 -9.94
CA THR A 86 18.66 5.20 -9.40
C THR A 86 17.58 5.36 -8.31
N PHE A 87 17.84 6.22 -7.33
CA PHE A 87 16.86 6.48 -6.26
C PHE A 87 15.65 7.28 -6.75
N ASN A 88 15.88 8.28 -7.60
CA ASN A 88 14.81 9.13 -8.13
C ASN A 88 13.88 8.40 -9.08
N GLY A 89 14.34 7.33 -9.73
CA GLY A 89 13.53 6.43 -10.56
C GLY A 89 12.58 5.51 -9.76
N ASP A 90 12.73 5.43 -8.43
CA ASP A 90 11.81 4.67 -7.59
C ASP A 90 10.44 5.35 -7.48
N ALA A 91 9.42 4.53 -7.21
CA ALA A 91 8.09 5.05 -6.87
C ALA A 91 8.14 5.87 -5.57
N ASP A 92 7.28 6.89 -5.45
CA ASP A 92 7.28 7.80 -4.29
C ASP A 92 7.06 7.07 -2.95
N SER A 93 6.22 6.03 -2.93
CA SER A 93 6.03 5.17 -1.76
C SER A 93 7.30 4.42 -1.37
N THR A 94 8.11 3.99 -2.35
CA THR A 94 9.40 3.33 -2.12
C THR A 94 10.43 4.32 -1.60
N LYS A 95 10.50 5.52 -2.18
CA LYS A 95 11.35 6.61 -1.69
C LYS A 95 10.99 7.01 -0.26
N ALA A 96 9.70 7.16 0.03
CA ALA A 96 9.19 7.49 1.37
C ALA A 96 9.54 6.44 2.42
N LEU A 97 9.65 5.15 2.04
CA LEU A 97 10.08 4.08 2.93
C LEU A 97 11.61 4.02 3.09
N ARG A 98 12.36 4.16 2.01
CA ARG A 98 13.82 4.00 2.01
C ARG A 98 14.55 5.18 2.63
N ARG A 99 14.15 6.42 2.30
CA ARG A 99 14.81 7.64 2.78
C ARG A 99 14.99 7.69 4.30
N PRO A 100 13.96 7.48 5.14
CA PRO A 100 14.13 7.52 6.61
C PRO A 100 15.10 6.45 7.13
N ILE A 101 15.12 5.27 6.51
CA ILE A 101 16.01 4.16 6.91
C ILE A 101 17.45 4.53 6.58
N LEU A 102 17.74 4.98 5.37
CA LEU A 102 19.07 5.41 4.95
C LEU A 102 19.56 6.62 5.77
N THR A 103 18.67 7.59 6.03
CA THR A 103 18.97 8.72 6.93
C THR A 103 19.33 8.24 8.34
N SER A 104 18.65 7.21 8.84
CA SER A 104 18.99 6.61 10.14
C SER A 104 20.38 5.97 10.13
N VAL A 105 20.77 5.30 9.04
CA VAL A 105 22.11 4.74 8.86
C VAL A 105 23.16 5.87 8.83
N ALA A 106 22.92 6.93 8.08
CA ALA A 106 23.80 8.10 8.04
C ALA A 106 23.99 8.76 9.42
N ARG A 107 22.95 8.79 10.25
CA ARG A 107 23.07 9.31 11.64
C ARG A 107 23.87 8.39 12.55
N LEU A 108 23.79 7.06 12.36
CA LEU A 108 24.47 6.09 13.22
C LEU A 108 25.97 5.98 12.91
N VAL A 109 26.32 5.94 11.63
CA VAL A 109 27.67 5.63 11.18
C VAL A 109 28.17 6.56 10.05
N GLY A 110 27.54 7.70 9.88
CA GLY A 110 27.79 8.62 8.77
C GLY A 110 29.22 9.10 8.64
N ASN A 111 29.94 9.24 9.74
CA ASN A 111 31.34 9.68 9.76
C ASN A 111 32.34 8.55 9.45
N LEU A 112 31.89 7.28 9.41
CA LEU A 112 32.78 6.18 9.09
C LEU A 112 33.08 6.14 7.58
N PRO A 113 34.31 5.72 7.18
CA PRO A 113 34.57 5.40 5.80
C PRO A 113 33.61 4.35 5.27
N LEU A 114 33.09 4.52 4.06
CA LEU A 114 32.11 3.60 3.47
C LEU A 114 32.63 2.16 3.39
N ALA A 115 33.90 1.99 3.14
CA ALA A 115 34.58 0.68 3.12
C ALA A 115 34.52 -0.08 4.48
N LYS A 116 34.29 0.62 5.60
CA LYS A 116 34.10 0.01 6.92
C LYS A 116 32.68 -0.52 7.16
N MET A 117 31.74 -0.22 6.28
CA MET A 117 30.38 -0.77 6.30
C MET A 117 30.37 -2.16 5.63
N ASP A 118 30.99 -3.12 6.27
CA ASP A 118 31.11 -4.50 5.83
C ASP A 118 29.85 -5.36 6.11
N ALA A 119 29.85 -6.60 5.63
CA ALA A 119 28.76 -7.55 5.87
C ALA A 119 28.55 -7.84 7.37
N GLY A 120 29.60 -7.79 8.18
CA GLY A 120 29.53 -7.95 9.62
C GLY A 120 28.77 -6.80 10.28
N TRP A 121 29.07 -5.56 9.87
CA TRP A 121 28.31 -4.39 10.33
C TRP A 121 26.82 -4.48 9.94
N VAL A 122 26.53 -4.83 8.68
CA VAL A 122 25.14 -4.98 8.22
C VAL A 122 24.38 -6.01 9.05
N LYS A 123 24.97 -7.19 9.29
CA LYS A 123 24.35 -8.22 10.12
C LYS A 123 24.08 -7.72 11.53
N ARG A 124 25.04 -7.12 12.22
CA ARG A 124 24.85 -6.55 13.57
C ARG A 124 23.75 -5.47 13.60
N TRP A 125 23.75 -4.56 12.63
CA TRP A 125 22.70 -3.54 12.55
C TRP A 125 21.31 -4.13 12.31
N LEU A 126 21.21 -5.18 11.52
CA LEU A 126 19.94 -5.87 11.30
C LEU A 126 19.43 -6.57 12.58
N GLU A 127 20.32 -7.04 13.46
CA GLU A 127 19.92 -7.65 14.75
C GLU A 127 19.32 -6.63 15.73
N THR A 128 19.58 -5.34 15.57
CA THR A 128 18.92 -4.29 16.38
C THR A 128 17.47 -4.03 15.99
N ALA A 129 16.95 -4.75 14.99
CA ALA A 129 15.56 -4.59 14.56
C ALA A 129 14.59 -5.21 15.59
N SER A 130 13.51 -4.51 15.90
CA SER A 130 12.49 -4.95 16.87
C SER A 130 11.69 -6.19 16.43
N THR A 131 11.60 -6.41 15.11
CA THR A 131 10.87 -7.54 14.52
C THR A 131 11.54 -8.03 13.23
N MET A 132 11.26 -9.28 12.83
CA MET A 132 11.75 -9.83 11.56
C MET A 132 11.27 -9.03 10.33
N ASN A 133 10.07 -8.46 10.39
CA ASN A 133 9.56 -7.58 9.32
C ASN A 133 10.36 -6.28 9.22
N VAL A 134 10.71 -5.66 10.35
CA VAL A 134 11.57 -4.47 10.39
C VAL A 134 12.97 -4.82 9.88
N LYS A 135 13.53 -5.96 10.29
CA LYS A 135 14.81 -6.49 9.82
C LYS A 135 14.83 -6.65 8.29
N ARG A 136 13.80 -7.29 7.74
CA ARG A 136 13.63 -7.44 6.29
C ARG A 136 13.50 -6.09 5.58
N THR A 137 12.71 -5.18 6.12
CA THR A 137 12.49 -3.84 5.54
C THR A 137 13.79 -3.02 5.51
N ARG A 138 14.57 -3.06 6.59
CA ARG A 138 15.90 -2.44 6.67
C ARG A 138 16.85 -2.99 5.58
N LEU A 139 16.91 -4.30 5.43
CA LEU A 139 17.75 -4.94 4.40
C LEU A 139 17.31 -4.54 2.99
N LEU A 140 15.99 -4.56 2.72
CA LEU A 140 15.44 -4.16 1.42
C LEU A 140 15.64 -2.67 1.09
N ALA A 141 15.77 -1.82 2.11
CA ALA A 141 16.09 -0.41 1.92
C ALA A 141 17.58 -0.19 1.65
N LEU A 142 18.46 -0.97 2.30
CA LEU A 142 19.92 -0.83 2.20
C LEU A 142 20.47 -1.41 0.89
N LYS A 143 19.97 -2.57 0.44
CA LYS A 143 20.47 -3.26 -0.76
C LYS A 143 20.60 -2.40 -2.03
N PRO A 144 19.64 -1.54 -2.41
CA PRO A 144 19.79 -0.70 -3.60
C PRO A 144 20.90 0.34 -3.46
N PHE A 145 21.12 0.86 -2.25
CA PHE A 145 22.19 1.78 -1.95
C PHE A 145 23.56 1.11 -2.09
N THR A 146 23.74 -0.06 -1.47
CA THR A 146 25.04 -0.77 -1.52
C THR A 146 25.36 -1.25 -2.94
N LYS A 147 24.37 -1.73 -3.70
CA LYS A 147 24.54 -2.07 -5.12
C LYS A 147 24.91 -0.86 -5.97
N TRP A 148 24.30 0.28 -5.71
CA TRP A 148 24.63 1.53 -6.39
C TRP A 148 26.06 1.97 -6.02
N ALA A 149 26.45 1.83 -4.77
CA ALA A 149 27.81 2.17 -4.33
C ALA A 149 28.89 1.31 -5.01
N VAL A 150 28.62 0.01 -5.23
CA VAL A 150 29.50 -0.85 -6.06
C VAL A 150 29.51 -0.39 -7.51
N ALA A 151 28.36 -0.10 -8.10
CA ALA A 151 28.23 0.35 -9.48
C ALA A 151 28.90 1.72 -9.76
N CYS A 152 29.15 2.50 -8.70
CA CYS A 152 29.87 3.78 -8.74
C CYS A 152 31.33 3.66 -8.25
N ASP A 153 31.87 2.46 -8.09
CA ASP A 153 33.24 2.18 -7.63
C ASP A 153 33.57 2.82 -6.25
N LEU A 154 32.54 3.07 -5.42
CA LEU A 154 32.73 3.59 -4.07
C LEU A 154 33.12 2.49 -3.07
N ILE A 155 32.78 1.25 -3.35
CA ILE A 155 33.15 0.03 -2.62
C ILE A 155 33.35 -1.12 -3.62
N GLU A 156 34.25 -2.03 -3.30
CA GLU A 156 34.60 -3.18 -4.18
C GLU A 156 33.50 -4.27 -4.13
N MET A 157 32.89 -4.51 -2.97
CA MET A 157 31.91 -5.59 -2.76
C MET A 157 30.65 -5.08 -2.08
N ASP A 158 29.50 -5.66 -2.46
CA ASP A 158 28.21 -5.35 -1.81
C ASP A 158 28.12 -5.99 -0.41
N PRO A 159 28.16 -5.21 0.68
CA PRO A 159 28.07 -5.74 2.04
C PRO A 159 26.72 -6.41 2.35
N CYS A 160 25.72 -6.25 1.49
CA CYS A 160 24.41 -6.91 1.59
C CYS A 160 24.33 -8.20 0.77
N GLU A 161 25.39 -8.57 0.04
CA GLU A 161 25.38 -9.79 -0.76
C GLU A 161 25.23 -11.04 0.11
N GLY A 162 24.48 -12.02 -0.37
CA GLY A 162 24.20 -13.27 0.35
C GLY A 162 23.34 -13.11 1.61
N ILE A 163 23.11 -11.90 2.15
CA ILE A 163 22.28 -11.71 3.33
C ILE A 163 20.81 -11.89 2.96
N LYS A 164 20.16 -12.85 3.64
CA LYS A 164 18.74 -13.17 3.50
C LYS A 164 18.05 -13.07 4.86
N VAL A 165 16.90 -12.42 4.93
CA VAL A 165 16.03 -12.40 6.10
C VAL A 165 14.78 -13.18 5.78
N LYS A 166 14.65 -14.39 6.35
CA LYS A 166 13.45 -15.19 6.24
C LYS A 166 12.43 -14.66 7.26
N VAL A 167 11.28 -14.27 6.79
CA VAL A 167 10.12 -13.93 7.61
C VAL A 167 9.17 -15.11 7.48
N ALA A 168 8.69 -15.63 8.59
CA ALA A 168 7.67 -16.67 8.57
C ALA A 168 6.48 -16.18 7.74
N GLU A 169 5.99 -17.02 6.84
CA GLU A 169 4.75 -16.72 6.12
C GLU A 169 3.63 -16.75 7.15
N GLY A 170 3.06 -15.60 7.44
CA GLY A 170 1.84 -15.52 8.25
C GLY A 170 0.63 -15.70 7.35
N ASP A 171 -0.53 -15.96 7.95
CA ASP A 171 -1.82 -16.14 7.23
C ASP A 171 -2.26 -14.88 6.47
N GLY A 172 -1.47 -13.81 6.56
CA GLY A 172 -1.75 -12.53 5.94
C GLY A 172 -2.93 -11.83 6.63
N HIS A 173 -3.61 -10.95 5.90
CA HIS A 173 -4.82 -10.31 6.41
C HIS A 173 -5.97 -11.32 6.45
N TRP A 174 -6.78 -11.22 7.49
CA TRP A 174 -8.03 -11.97 7.62
C TRP A 174 -8.91 -11.78 6.37
N THR A 175 -9.48 -12.85 5.86
CA THR A 175 -10.44 -12.79 4.75
C THR A 175 -11.82 -12.58 5.32
N TRP A 176 -12.48 -11.46 4.97
CA TRP A 176 -13.84 -11.20 5.44
C TRP A 176 -14.78 -12.32 5.03
N GLN A 177 -15.60 -12.75 5.98
CA GLN A 177 -16.63 -13.74 5.74
C GLN A 177 -17.94 -13.07 5.28
N PRO A 178 -18.83 -13.80 4.60
CA PRO A 178 -20.13 -13.25 4.16
C PRO A 178 -20.91 -12.57 5.28
N GLU A 179 -20.89 -13.14 6.48
CA GLU A 179 -21.62 -12.63 7.66
C GLU A 179 -21.04 -11.29 8.14
N GLU A 180 -19.74 -11.09 8.01
CA GLU A 180 -19.06 -9.83 8.36
C GLU A 180 -19.43 -8.74 7.34
N ILE A 181 -19.52 -9.09 6.04
CA ILE A 181 -19.96 -8.19 4.97
C ILE A 181 -21.41 -7.77 5.18
N GLU A 182 -22.30 -8.72 5.45
CA GLU A 182 -23.73 -8.42 5.66
C GLU A 182 -23.96 -7.62 6.94
N ARG A 183 -23.23 -7.89 8.03
CA ARG A 183 -23.30 -7.07 9.24
C ARG A 183 -22.90 -5.63 8.97
N TYR A 184 -21.83 -5.41 8.21
CA TYR A 184 -21.41 -4.06 7.82
C TYR A 184 -22.48 -3.38 6.95
N ARG A 185 -23.08 -4.11 5.99
CA ARG A 185 -24.17 -3.61 5.14
C ARG A 185 -25.43 -3.23 5.92
N ALA A 186 -25.79 -4.05 6.89
CA ALA A 186 -26.96 -3.81 7.72
C ALA A 186 -26.80 -2.56 8.61
N HIS A 187 -25.59 -2.33 9.11
CA HIS A 187 -25.29 -1.16 9.94
C HIS A 187 -25.19 0.14 9.13
N HIS A 188 -24.58 0.08 7.95
CA HIS A 188 -24.36 1.25 7.10
C HIS A 188 -25.33 1.26 5.91
N PRO A 189 -26.38 2.11 5.94
CA PRO A 189 -27.39 2.18 4.88
C PRO A 189 -26.80 2.77 3.59
N LEU A 190 -27.52 2.57 2.47
CA LEU A 190 -27.27 3.30 1.23
C LEU A 190 -27.29 4.81 1.47
N GLY A 191 -26.40 5.53 0.79
CA GLY A 191 -26.16 6.95 1.01
C GLY A 191 -25.05 7.27 2.00
N SER A 192 -24.61 6.30 2.83
CA SER A 192 -23.45 6.48 3.70
C SER A 192 -22.13 6.27 2.93
N LYS A 193 -21.08 7.06 3.29
CA LYS A 193 -19.73 6.88 2.75
C LYS A 193 -19.15 5.50 3.11
N ALA A 194 -19.52 4.97 4.26
CA ALA A 194 -19.13 3.63 4.70
C ALA A 194 -19.64 2.55 3.74
N ARG A 195 -20.94 2.60 3.39
CA ARG A 195 -21.52 1.66 2.43
C ARG A 195 -20.89 1.79 1.06
N LEU A 196 -20.66 2.99 0.57
CA LEU A 196 -19.99 3.22 -0.71
C LEU A 196 -18.57 2.65 -0.71
N ALA A 197 -17.80 2.80 0.40
CA ALA A 197 -16.47 2.26 0.53
C ALA A 197 -16.46 0.72 0.47
N LEU A 198 -17.41 0.06 1.12
CA LEU A 198 -17.58 -1.39 1.06
C LEU A 198 -17.83 -1.84 -0.38
N GLU A 199 -18.84 -1.27 -1.04
CA GLU A 199 -19.25 -1.70 -2.38
C GLU A 199 -18.15 -1.44 -3.42
N LEU A 200 -17.43 -0.32 -3.32
CA LEU A 200 -16.24 -0.06 -4.17
C LEU A 200 -15.18 -1.14 -4.02
N ILE A 201 -14.80 -1.50 -2.79
CA ILE A 201 -13.74 -2.48 -2.57
C ILE A 201 -14.19 -3.88 -3.02
N LEU A 202 -15.44 -4.25 -2.78
CA LEU A 202 -15.99 -5.56 -3.19
C LEU A 202 -16.11 -5.67 -4.70
N ALA A 203 -16.69 -4.66 -5.36
CA ALA A 203 -16.96 -4.66 -6.80
C ALA A 203 -15.67 -4.83 -7.63
N VAL A 204 -14.65 -4.03 -7.31
CA VAL A 204 -13.40 -4.04 -8.09
C VAL A 204 -12.31 -4.88 -7.43
N THR A 205 -12.57 -5.47 -6.25
CA THR A 205 -11.55 -6.12 -5.43
C THR A 205 -10.24 -5.33 -5.42
N ALA A 206 -10.36 -3.98 -5.40
CA ALA A 206 -9.25 -3.06 -5.56
C ALA A 206 -8.34 -3.04 -4.34
N ARG A 207 -7.09 -2.67 -4.55
CA ARG A 207 -6.27 -2.23 -3.44
C ARG A 207 -6.85 -0.93 -2.88
N ARG A 208 -6.71 -0.73 -1.58
CA ARG A 208 -7.18 0.48 -0.90
C ARG A 208 -6.82 1.78 -1.65
N GLY A 209 -5.56 1.89 -2.12
CA GLY A 209 -5.10 3.07 -2.86
C GLY A 209 -5.86 3.30 -4.16
N ASP A 210 -6.18 2.23 -4.88
CA ASP A 210 -6.97 2.31 -6.10
C ASP A 210 -8.42 2.68 -5.77
N ALA A 211 -9.04 2.02 -4.78
CA ALA A 211 -10.44 2.29 -4.40
C ALA A 211 -10.71 3.75 -4.02
N ILE A 212 -9.83 4.37 -3.21
CA ILE A 212 -9.99 5.78 -2.81
C ILE A 212 -9.71 6.78 -3.94
N ALA A 213 -9.06 6.36 -5.03
CA ALA A 213 -8.79 7.19 -6.19
C ALA A 213 -9.90 7.12 -7.26
N LEU A 214 -10.80 6.13 -7.15
CA LEU A 214 -11.90 5.98 -8.09
C LEU A 214 -12.88 7.14 -8.01
N GLY A 215 -13.39 7.56 -9.18
CA GLY A 215 -14.36 8.63 -9.32
C GLY A 215 -15.03 8.59 -10.69
N ARG A 216 -15.88 9.58 -10.98
CA ARG A 216 -16.69 9.64 -12.21
C ARG A 216 -15.87 9.57 -13.51
N GLN A 217 -14.62 10.07 -13.49
CA GLN A 217 -13.70 10.00 -14.63
C GLN A 217 -13.32 8.57 -15.03
N HIS A 218 -13.63 7.58 -14.20
CA HIS A 218 -13.39 6.17 -14.49
C HIS A 218 -14.62 5.44 -15.04
N LEU A 219 -15.77 6.16 -15.13
CA LEU A 219 -16.97 5.61 -15.73
C LEU A 219 -16.88 5.71 -17.24
N THR A 220 -17.22 4.63 -17.93
CA THR A 220 -17.26 4.54 -19.39
C THR A 220 -18.63 4.02 -19.86
N ASN A 221 -18.93 4.11 -21.15
CA ASN A 221 -20.18 3.66 -21.75
C ASN A 221 -21.44 4.16 -21.02
N GLY A 222 -21.50 5.48 -20.78
CA GLY A 222 -22.65 6.08 -20.08
C GLY A 222 -22.78 5.68 -18.61
N GLY A 223 -21.69 5.24 -17.97
CA GLY A 223 -21.69 4.81 -16.57
C GLY A 223 -21.93 3.31 -16.37
N SER A 224 -22.16 2.55 -17.46
CA SER A 224 -22.40 1.11 -17.38
C SER A 224 -21.12 0.28 -17.17
N TRP A 225 -19.94 0.90 -17.29
CA TRP A 225 -18.64 0.27 -17.09
C TRP A 225 -17.74 1.12 -16.20
N LEU A 226 -16.84 0.47 -15.48
CA LEU A 226 -15.79 1.09 -14.68
C LEU A 226 -14.43 0.66 -15.21
N ARG A 227 -13.61 1.64 -15.65
CA ARG A 227 -12.28 1.41 -16.21
C ARG A 227 -11.24 2.24 -15.48
N PHE A 228 -10.18 1.61 -14.98
CA PHE A 228 -9.07 2.29 -14.31
C PHE A 228 -7.75 1.53 -14.43
N THR A 229 -6.65 2.25 -14.27
CA THR A 229 -5.31 1.67 -14.20
C THR A 229 -4.86 1.60 -12.75
N GLN A 230 -4.45 0.40 -12.30
CA GLN A 230 -3.95 0.21 -10.93
C GLN A 230 -2.66 1.00 -10.70
N GLU A 231 -2.57 1.70 -9.56
CA GLU A 231 -1.39 2.50 -9.21
C GLU A 231 -0.11 1.67 -8.99
N LYS A 232 -0.24 0.48 -8.42
CA LYS A 232 0.91 -0.40 -8.19
C LYS A 232 1.53 -0.84 -9.52
N ASN A 233 2.79 -0.49 -9.72
CA ASN A 233 3.55 -0.76 -10.95
C ASN A 233 3.07 0.01 -12.20
N LYS A 234 2.24 1.03 -12.07
CA LYS A 234 1.68 1.83 -13.19
C LYS A 234 2.75 2.29 -14.18
N ARG A 235 3.91 2.75 -13.67
CA ARG A 235 5.01 3.24 -14.53
C ARG A 235 5.76 2.13 -15.29
N ARG A 236 5.86 0.93 -14.72
CA ARG A 236 6.66 -0.17 -15.32
C ARG A 236 5.82 -1.17 -16.10
N LYS A 237 4.67 -1.53 -15.55
CA LYS A 237 3.77 -2.55 -16.09
C LYS A 237 2.33 -2.18 -15.70
N PRO A 238 1.68 -1.27 -16.42
CA PRO A 238 0.30 -0.86 -16.13
C PRO A 238 -0.64 -2.08 -16.20
N SER A 239 -1.57 -2.17 -15.25
CA SER A 239 -2.66 -3.14 -15.26
C SER A 239 -3.96 -2.36 -15.33
N VAL A 240 -4.64 -2.48 -16.45
CA VAL A 240 -5.97 -1.88 -16.66
C VAL A 240 -7.01 -2.90 -16.18
N VAL A 241 -7.95 -2.42 -15.39
CA VAL A 241 -9.14 -3.16 -14.97
C VAL A 241 -10.33 -2.48 -15.62
N GLU A 242 -11.17 -3.26 -16.29
CA GLU A 242 -12.40 -2.80 -16.91
C GLU A 242 -13.49 -3.81 -16.62
N ILE A 243 -14.52 -3.39 -15.89
CA ILE A 243 -15.61 -4.26 -15.44
C ILE A 243 -16.97 -3.61 -15.70
N PRO A 244 -18.01 -4.38 -15.99
CA PRO A 244 -19.37 -3.86 -15.97
C PRO A 244 -19.70 -3.32 -14.57
N MET A 245 -20.49 -2.27 -14.48
CA MET A 245 -20.88 -1.66 -13.23
C MET A 245 -21.79 -2.60 -12.43
N PRO A 246 -21.37 -3.13 -11.26
CA PRO A 246 -22.22 -3.98 -10.45
C PRO A 246 -23.38 -3.19 -9.84
N ALA A 247 -24.58 -3.76 -9.84
CA ALA A 247 -25.79 -3.10 -9.35
C ALA A 247 -25.66 -2.56 -7.90
N PRO A 248 -25.06 -3.29 -6.93
CA PRO A 248 -24.86 -2.74 -5.58
C PRO A 248 -23.97 -1.50 -5.54
N LEU A 249 -22.92 -1.46 -6.38
CA LEU A 249 -22.04 -0.30 -6.48
C LEU A 249 -22.75 0.88 -7.14
N ALA A 250 -23.49 0.66 -8.23
CA ALA A 250 -24.28 1.69 -8.90
C ALA A 250 -25.28 2.34 -7.93
N ALA A 251 -26.01 1.54 -7.15
CA ALA A 251 -26.94 2.02 -6.13
C ALA A 251 -26.23 2.82 -5.03
N ALA A 252 -25.06 2.38 -4.57
CA ALA A 252 -24.28 3.08 -3.55
C ALA A 252 -23.74 4.42 -4.05
N ILE A 253 -23.29 4.50 -5.31
CA ILE A 253 -22.84 5.76 -5.94
C ILE A 253 -24.02 6.73 -6.10
N ALA A 254 -25.16 6.25 -6.59
CA ALA A 254 -26.34 7.08 -6.82
C ALA A 254 -26.90 7.66 -5.53
N ALA A 255 -26.91 6.86 -4.45
CA ALA A 255 -27.44 7.27 -3.15
C ALA A 255 -26.48 8.15 -2.33
N CYS A 256 -25.17 8.19 -2.65
CA CYS A 256 -24.19 8.93 -1.85
C CYS A 256 -23.99 10.35 -2.40
N PRO A 257 -24.48 11.42 -1.71
CA PRO A 257 -24.39 12.80 -2.21
C PRO A 257 -22.96 13.28 -2.42
N SER A 258 -22.01 12.82 -1.58
CA SER A 258 -20.61 13.22 -1.67
C SER A 258 -19.91 12.74 -2.95
N SER A 259 -20.52 11.84 -3.71
CA SER A 259 -19.97 11.34 -4.97
C SER A 259 -20.24 12.27 -6.16
N SER A 260 -21.19 13.25 -6.05
CA SER A 260 -21.62 14.09 -7.17
C SER A 260 -20.63 15.20 -7.53
N ASP A 261 -20.00 15.83 -6.53
CA ASP A 261 -19.25 17.10 -6.71
C ASP A 261 -17.72 16.93 -6.56
N SER A 262 -17.24 15.70 -6.38
CA SER A 262 -15.82 15.42 -6.19
C SER A 262 -15.23 14.60 -7.32
N LEU A 263 -13.88 14.77 -7.54
CA LEU A 263 -13.10 13.93 -8.45
C LEU A 263 -13.05 12.47 -8.01
N THR A 264 -13.33 12.17 -6.73
CA THR A 264 -13.34 10.80 -6.20
C THR A 264 -14.71 10.50 -5.58
N PHE A 265 -15.17 9.25 -5.72
CA PHE A 265 -16.41 8.81 -5.08
C PHE A 265 -16.35 8.90 -3.56
N LEU A 266 -15.16 8.65 -2.98
CA LEU A 266 -14.94 8.70 -1.55
C LEU A 266 -14.20 9.97 -1.15
N THR A 267 -14.83 10.75 -0.28
CA THR A 267 -14.25 11.98 0.27
C THR A 267 -14.28 11.94 1.80
N ASN A 268 -13.32 12.63 2.42
CA ASN A 268 -13.29 12.86 3.86
C ASN A 268 -14.39 13.87 4.30
N GLU A 269 -14.39 14.26 5.56
CA GLU A 269 -15.33 15.25 6.14
C GLU A 269 -15.20 16.64 5.52
N TRP A 270 -14.04 16.97 4.95
CA TRP A 270 -13.79 18.26 4.26
C TRP A 270 -14.04 18.17 2.74
N SER A 271 -14.79 17.19 2.27
CA SER A 271 -15.07 16.95 0.84
C SER A 271 -13.81 16.82 -0.04
N ARG A 272 -12.67 16.39 0.57
CA ARG A 272 -11.42 16.14 -0.14
C ARG A 272 -11.16 14.64 -0.30
N PRO A 273 -10.43 14.21 -1.33
CA PRO A 273 -10.00 12.82 -1.47
C PRO A 273 -9.29 12.31 -0.21
N PHE A 274 -9.53 11.07 0.15
CA PHE A 274 -8.84 10.45 1.29
C PHE A 274 -7.35 10.27 1.01
N SER A 275 -6.52 10.54 2.03
CA SER A 275 -5.18 9.97 2.08
C SER A 275 -5.28 8.48 2.44
N ALA A 276 -4.31 7.68 2.03
CA ALA A 276 -4.27 6.25 2.35
C ALA A 276 -4.32 5.97 3.87
N LYS A 277 -3.69 6.80 4.68
CA LYS A 277 -3.73 6.69 6.15
C LYS A 277 -5.09 7.11 6.71
N GLY A 278 -5.61 8.26 6.24
CA GLY A 278 -6.92 8.77 6.68
C GLY A 278 -8.04 7.80 6.37
N PHE A 279 -8.02 7.17 5.19
CA PHE A 279 -9.00 6.15 4.85
C PHE A 279 -8.92 4.92 5.77
N ASN A 280 -7.73 4.44 6.11
CA ASN A 280 -7.62 3.32 7.05
C ASN A 280 -8.21 3.63 8.41
N THR A 281 -7.92 4.82 8.94
CA THR A 281 -8.47 5.26 10.23
C THR A 281 -10.00 5.34 10.17
N GLN A 282 -10.54 5.95 9.13
CA GLN A 282 -11.98 6.08 8.96
C GLN A 282 -12.66 4.73 8.72
N PHE A 283 -12.07 3.87 7.88
CA PHE A 283 -12.61 2.54 7.62
C PHE A 283 -12.63 1.67 8.88
N ARG A 284 -11.61 1.81 9.75
CA ARG A 284 -11.62 1.11 11.04
C ARG A 284 -12.77 1.61 11.93
N ALA A 285 -12.98 2.93 12.01
CA ALA A 285 -14.10 3.51 12.75
C ALA A 285 -15.45 2.95 12.27
N TRP A 286 -15.68 2.89 10.96
CA TRP A 286 -16.90 2.28 10.39
C TRP A 286 -17.03 0.79 10.73
N CYS A 287 -15.92 0.04 10.77
CA CYS A 287 -15.97 -1.35 11.22
C CYS A 287 -16.31 -1.46 12.71
N ASP A 288 -15.80 -0.55 13.55
CA ASP A 288 -16.09 -0.51 14.99
C ASP A 288 -17.57 -0.17 15.24
N GLU A 289 -18.11 0.80 14.51
CA GLU A 289 -19.53 1.15 14.53
C GLU A 289 -20.41 -0.07 14.20
N ALA A 290 -20.02 -0.87 13.21
CA ALA A 290 -20.73 -2.09 12.82
C ALA A 290 -20.45 -3.31 13.74
N GLY A 291 -19.71 -3.13 14.82
CA GLY A 291 -19.35 -4.21 15.76
C GLY A 291 -18.45 -5.29 15.17
N LEU A 292 -17.64 -4.94 14.17
CA LEU A 292 -16.72 -5.87 13.53
C LEU A 292 -15.36 -5.92 14.24
N PRO A 293 -14.72 -7.11 14.32
CA PRO A 293 -13.44 -7.28 15.00
C PRO A 293 -12.31 -6.51 14.31
N GLU A 294 -11.24 -6.20 15.06
CA GLU A 294 -10.06 -5.43 14.57
C GLU A 294 -9.39 -6.05 13.33
N ARG A 295 -9.50 -7.37 13.16
CA ARG A 295 -8.98 -8.09 11.99
C ARG A 295 -9.66 -7.70 10.67
N CYS A 296 -10.84 -7.08 10.73
CA CYS A 296 -11.59 -6.61 9.55
C CYS A 296 -10.98 -5.31 9.03
N VAL A 297 -10.15 -5.43 8.00
CA VAL A 297 -9.42 -4.34 7.34
C VAL A 297 -9.70 -4.32 5.83
N PRO A 298 -9.49 -3.19 5.11
CA PRO A 298 -9.77 -3.08 3.67
C PRO A 298 -9.10 -4.16 2.82
N HIS A 299 -7.88 -4.59 3.18
CA HIS A 299 -7.18 -5.63 2.43
C HIS A 299 -7.82 -7.01 2.62
N GLY A 300 -8.34 -7.29 3.79
CA GLY A 300 -9.12 -8.49 4.07
C GLY A 300 -10.45 -8.51 3.33
N LEU A 301 -11.11 -7.35 3.18
CA LEU A 301 -12.32 -7.20 2.38
C LEU A 301 -12.06 -7.49 0.88
N ARG A 302 -10.92 -7.02 0.33
CA ARG A 302 -10.49 -7.40 -1.03
C ARG A 302 -10.36 -8.92 -1.18
N LYS A 303 -9.77 -9.62 -0.17
CA LYS A 303 -9.70 -11.08 -0.16
C LYS A 303 -11.10 -11.70 -0.12
N GLY A 304 -12.00 -11.15 0.69
CA GLY A 304 -13.41 -11.55 0.77
C GLY A 304 -14.13 -11.46 -0.57
N GLY A 305 -13.96 -10.34 -1.30
CA GLY A 305 -14.52 -10.20 -2.65
C GLY A 305 -14.01 -11.24 -3.64
N SER A 306 -12.69 -11.53 -3.62
CA SER A 306 -12.12 -12.59 -4.45
C SER A 306 -12.64 -13.99 -4.06
N LYS A 307 -12.84 -14.23 -2.76
CA LYS A 307 -13.46 -15.47 -2.25
C LYS A 307 -14.90 -15.61 -2.73
N LEU A 308 -15.71 -14.55 -2.62
CA LEU A 308 -17.10 -14.54 -3.11
C LEU A 308 -17.19 -14.91 -4.59
N MET A 309 -16.32 -14.37 -5.44
CA MET A 309 -16.26 -14.76 -6.86
C MET A 309 -15.94 -16.25 -7.02
N GLY A 310 -14.95 -16.76 -6.28
CA GLY A 310 -14.63 -18.18 -6.28
C GLY A 310 -15.81 -19.04 -5.85
N ASP A 311 -16.47 -18.70 -4.74
CA ASP A 311 -17.65 -19.41 -4.22
C ASP A 311 -18.82 -19.38 -5.20
N SER A 312 -18.92 -18.30 -6.00
CA SER A 312 -19.90 -18.17 -7.11
C SER A 312 -19.51 -18.97 -8.35
N GLY A 313 -18.35 -19.64 -8.37
CA GLY A 313 -17.92 -20.49 -9.47
C GLY A 313 -17.11 -19.79 -10.55
N CYS A 314 -16.66 -18.55 -10.32
CA CYS A 314 -15.79 -17.86 -11.26
C CYS A 314 -14.46 -18.59 -11.41
N THR A 315 -13.97 -18.66 -12.64
CA THR A 315 -12.65 -19.22 -12.96
C THR A 315 -11.54 -18.30 -12.45
N VAL A 316 -10.32 -18.83 -12.34
CA VAL A 316 -9.13 -18.06 -11.97
C VAL A 316 -8.89 -16.91 -12.94
N HIS A 317 -9.21 -17.08 -14.22
CA HIS A 317 -9.07 -16.04 -15.25
C HIS A 317 -10.11 -14.92 -15.10
N GLU A 318 -11.34 -15.24 -14.78
CA GLU A 318 -12.39 -14.26 -14.49
C GLU A 318 -12.06 -13.45 -13.24
N ILE A 319 -11.61 -14.13 -12.19
CA ILE A 319 -11.13 -13.45 -10.97
C ILE A 319 -9.93 -12.55 -11.29
N ALA A 320 -8.98 -13.01 -12.12
CA ALA A 320 -7.83 -12.21 -12.53
C ALA A 320 -8.25 -10.96 -13.31
N ALA A 321 -9.24 -11.06 -14.19
CA ALA A 321 -9.78 -9.93 -14.96
C ALA A 321 -10.36 -8.85 -14.06
N VAL A 322 -11.13 -9.21 -13.05
CA VAL A 322 -11.72 -8.25 -12.08
C VAL A 322 -10.67 -7.69 -11.13
N THR A 323 -9.78 -8.53 -10.61
CA THR A 323 -8.78 -8.13 -9.60
C THR A 323 -7.57 -7.40 -10.18
N GLY A 324 -7.36 -7.50 -11.50
CA GLY A 324 -6.19 -6.98 -12.19
C GLY A 324 -4.90 -7.71 -11.87
N HIS A 325 -4.97 -8.97 -11.40
CA HIS A 325 -3.79 -9.80 -11.17
C HIS A 325 -3.23 -10.32 -12.49
N ARG A 326 -1.92 -10.23 -12.63
CA ARG A 326 -1.22 -10.62 -13.87
C ARG A 326 -0.73 -12.07 -13.86
N THR A 327 -0.61 -12.67 -12.70
CA THR A 327 -0.15 -14.06 -12.55
C THR A 327 -1.17 -14.89 -11.81
N LEU A 328 -1.36 -16.13 -12.25
CA LEU A 328 -2.25 -17.07 -11.59
C LEU A 328 -1.85 -17.33 -10.13
N LYS A 329 -0.55 -17.30 -9.83
CA LYS A 329 -0.03 -17.44 -8.46
C LYS A 329 -0.54 -16.34 -7.51
N GLU A 330 -0.73 -15.12 -8.01
CA GLU A 330 -1.33 -14.04 -7.20
C GLU A 330 -2.80 -14.31 -6.93
N VAL A 331 -3.55 -14.84 -7.91
CA VAL A 331 -4.97 -15.19 -7.74
C VAL A 331 -5.11 -16.39 -6.81
N GLN A 332 -4.28 -17.41 -6.95
CA GLN A 332 -4.29 -18.60 -6.10
C GLN A 332 -4.23 -18.27 -4.62
N ARG A 333 -3.43 -17.29 -4.21
CA ARG A 333 -3.37 -16.82 -2.81
C ARG A 333 -4.71 -16.34 -2.26
N TYR A 334 -5.61 -15.87 -3.11
CA TYR A 334 -6.94 -15.41 -2.71
C TYR A 334 -7.98 -16.52 -2.80
N THR A 335 -7.70 -17.56 -3.59
CA THR A 335 -8.57 -18.72 -3.77
C THR A 335 -8.16 -19.92 -2.89
N GLU A 336 -7.05 -19.84 -2.15
CA GLU A 336 -6.62 -20.88 -1.19
C GLU A 336 -7.66 -21.15 -0.10
N ALA A 337 -8.44 -20.12 0.27
CA ALA A 337 -9.55 -20.23 1.21
C ALA A 337 -10.85 -20.74 0.56
N TYR A 338 -10.78 -21.16 -0.70
CA TYR A 338 -11.90 -21.67 -1.47
C TYR A 338 -12.29 -23.08 -0.98
N ASP A 339 -13.58 -23.32 -0.78
CA ASP A 339 -14.05 -24.65 -0.41
C ASP A 339 -13.90 -25.63 -1.59
N ARG A 340 -12.84 -26.43 -1.57
CA ARG A 340 -12.54 -27.46 -2.57
C ARG A 340 -13.68 -28.43 -2.76
N LYS A 341 -14.43 -28.76 -1.69
CA LYS A 341 -15.57 -29.68 -1.75
C LYS A 341 -16.73 -29.11 -2.57
N GLN A 342 -17.03 -27.82 -2.35
CA GLN A 342 -18.06 -27.11 -3.14
C GLN A 342 -17.62 -26.94 -4.59
N ALA A 343 -16.35 -26.66 -4.83
CA ALA A 343 -15.80 -26.59 -6.19
C ALA A 343 -15.92 -27.92 -6.92
N ALA A 344 -15.56 -29.04 -6.28
CA ALA A 344 -15.67 -30.37 -6.84
C ALA A 344 -17.14 -30.74 -7.17
N LYS A 345 -18.07 -30.39 -6.26
CA LYS A 345 -19.52 -30.61 -6.49
C LYS A 345 -20.02 -29.82 -7.71
N ARG A 346 -19.63 -28.55 -7.85
CA ARG A 346 -19.99 -27.73 -9.02
C ARG A 346 -19.38 -28.24 -10.32
N ALA A 347 -18.11 -28.67 -10.27
CA ALA A 347 -17.46 -29.23 -11.44
C ALA A 347 -18.21 -30.49 -11.96
N GLN A 348 -18.58 -31.41 -11.07
CA GLN A 348 -19.36 -32.58 -11.43
C GLN A 348 -20.76 -32.22 -11.95
N ALA A 349 -21.43 -31.24 -11.36
CA ALA A 349 -22.71 -30.78 -11.85
C ALA A 349 -22.62 -30.19 -13.27
N LYS A 350 -21.58 -29.42 -13.58
CA LYS A 350 -21.35 -28.90 -14.94
C LYS A 350 -21.10 -30.02 -15.96
N VAL A 351 -20.31 -31.00 -15.60
CA VAL A 351 -20.06 -32.16 -16.45
C VAL A 351 -21.35 -32.94 -16.72
N ALA A 352 -22.14 -33.16 -15.66
CA ALA A 352 -23.44 -33.86 -15.81
C ALA A 352 -24.42 -33.06 -16.69
N ALA A 353 -24.47 -31.73 -16.54
CA ALA A 353 -25.30 -30.87 -17.37
C ALA A 353 -24.89 -30.93 -18.87
N ALA A 354 -23.59 -30.84 -19.15
CA ALA A 354 -23.06 -30.93 -20.51
C ALA A 354 -23.32 -32.29 -21.17
N GLN A 355 -23.37 -33.38 -20.38
CA GLN A 355 -23.69 -34.71 -20.86
C GLN A 355 -25.21 -34.92 -21.01
N ALA A 356 -26.02 -34.13 -20.36
CA ALA A 356 -27.49 -34.21 -20.43
C ALA A 356 -28.09 -33.34 -21.56
N GLU A 357 -27.33 -32.42 -22.16
CA GLU A 357 -27.75 -31.69 -23.35
C GLU A 357 -27.74 -32.71 -24.53
N PRO A 358 -28.90 -33.09 -25.14
CA PRO A 358 -28.92 -33.91 -26.30
C PRO A 358 -28.19 -33.18 -27.43
N GLU A 359 -27.33 -33.89 -28.19
CA GLU A 359 -26.80 -33.41 -29.46
C GLU A 359 -27.98 -32.83 -30.27
N ALA A 360 -28.00 -31.49 -30.38
CA ALA A 360 -28.92 -30.85 -31.28
C ALA A 360 -28.66 -31.41 -32.66
N ALA A 361 -29.66 -32.16 -33.17
CA ALA A 361 -29.62 -32.87 -34.40
C ALA A 361 -28.87 -32.08 -35.47
N SER A 362 -27.83 -32.67 -36.00
CA SER A 362 -27.21 -32.22 -37.24
C SER A 362 -28.28 -32.27 -38.32
N ASN A 363 -28.90 -31.12 -38.60
CA ASN A 363 -29.72 -30.95 -39.79
C ASN A 363 -28.79 -31.05 -41.03
N VAL A 364 -28.37 -32.25 -41.34
CA VAL A 364 -27.85 -32.58 -42.66
C VAL A 364 -29.06 -32.62 -43.58
N VAL A 365 -29.36 -31.54 -44.25
CA VAL A 365 -30.31 -31.49 -45.37
C VAL A 365 -29.65 -32.25 -46.50
N PRO A 366 -30.22 -33.42 -46.95
CA PRO A 366 -29.68 -34.12 -48.10
C PRO A 366 -29.91 -33.26 -49.35
N LEU A 367 -28.84 -32.95 -50.08
CA LEU A 367 -28.94 -32.33 -51.37
C LEU A 367 -29.69 -33.29 -52.34
N PRO A 368 -30.70 -32.77 -53.09
CA PRO A 368 -31.39 -33.58 -54.08
C PRO A 368 -30.42 -33.96 -55.19
N LEU A 369 -30.24 -35.26 -55.43
CA LEU A 369 -29.57 -35.82 -56.60
C LEU A 369 -30.30 -35.37 -57.86
N ALA A 370 -29.64 -34.57 -58.70
CA ALA A 370 -30.13 -34.21 -60.02
C ALA A 370 -30.13 -35.48 -60.87
N ASN A 371 -31.32 -35.97 -61.25
CA ASN A 371 -31.50 -37.01 -62.28
C ASN A 371 -31.09 -36.45 -63.64
N ARG A 372 -30.21 -37.15 -64.29
CA ARG A 372 -30.03 -37.13 -65.79
C ARG A 372 -30.96 -38.09 -66.43
#